data_2df2bfc67bb488b7902dd9733f761956
#
_entry.id   2df2bfc67bb488b7902dd9733f761956
#
_cell.length_a   1.000
_cell.length_b   1.000
_cell.length_c   1.000
_cell.angle_alpha   90.00
_cell.angle_beta   90.00
_cell.angle_gamma   90.00
#
_symmetry.space_group_name_H-M   'P 1'
#
loop_
_entity.id
_entity.type
_entity.pdbx_description
1 polymer ?
#
loop_
_entity_poly.entity_id
_entity_poly.type
_entity_poly.pdbx_seq_one_letter_code
_entity_poly.pdbx_strand_id
1 'polypeptide(L)'
;MSQKEKYFYNLNDDKKGILRELGDGIKTRIFPGEQAMVSVVSIEPNSTGKIHSHPQEQWSLLIEGSALRIQNEEKIPVTKGDFWCTPGG
;
A
#
# COMPACT_ATOMS: atom_id res chain seq x y z
N MET A 1 -11.86 -25.60 -5.18
CA MET A 1 -10.68 -24.74 -4.98
C MET A 1 -10.15 -24.92 -3.58
N SER A 2 -8.87 -25.13 -3.43
CA SER A 2 -8.27 -25.32 -2.12
C SER A 2 -8.22 -24.02 -1.33
N GLN A 3 -8.06 -24.14 -0.01
CA GLN A 3 -7.87 -22.96 0.85
C GLN A 3 -6.65 -22.16 0.42
N LYS A 4 -5.60 -22.86 0.05
CA LYS A 4 -4.37 -22.22 -0.41
C LYS A 4 -4.59 -21.35 -1.65
N GLU A 5 -5.33 -21.85 -2.61
CA GLU A 5 -5.58 -21.10 -3.85
C GLU A 5 -6.50 -19.91 -3.62
N LYS A 6 -7.42 -20.03 -2.70
CA LYS A 6 -8.46 -19.01 -2.46
C LYS A 6 -8.02 -17.89 -1.53
N TYR A 7 -7.20 -18.20 -0.52
CA TYR A 7 -6.94 -17.27 0.58
C TYR A 7 -5.48 -16.98 0.84
N PHE A 8 -4.55 -17.66 0.20
CA PHE A 8 -3.14 -17.50 0.50
C PHE A 8 -2.40 -16.86 -0.68
N TYR A 9 -1.60 -15.86 -0.38
CA TYR A 9 -0.87 -15.07 -1.38
C TYR A 9 0.56 -14.89 -0.93
N ASN A 10 1.44 -14.60 -1.87
CA ASN A 10 2.83 -14.28 -1.58
C ASN A 10 3.17 -12.92 -2.18
N LEU A 11 3.87 -12.11 -1.41
CA LEU A 11 4.24 -10.77 -1.84
C LEU A 11 5.02 -10.75 -3.15
N ASN A 12 5.84 -11.79 -3.39
CA ASN A 12 6.69 -11.86 -4.56
C ASN A 12 5.99 -12.44 -5.80
N ASP A 13 4.76 -12.89 -5.66
CA ASP A 13 3.98 -13.37 -6.80
C ASP A 13 3.25 -12.19 -7.42
N ASP A 14 3.78 -11.67 -8.50
CA ASP A 14 3.24 -10.49 -9.17
C ASP A 14 2.09 -10.79 -10.15
N LYS A 15 1.67 -12.05 -10.22
CA LYS A 15 0.60 -12.45 -11.14
C LYS A 15 -0.79 -12.35 -10.54
N LYS A 16 -0.89 -12.25 -9.22
CA LYS A 16 -2.17 -12.19 -8.52
C LYS A 16 -2.47 -10.77 -8.06
N GLY A 17 -3.74 -10.51 -7.86
CA GLY A 17 -4.22 -9.20 -7.44
C GLY A 17 -4.71 -8.37 -8.62
N ILE A 18 -5.43 -7.31 -8.30
CA ILE A 18 -5.97 -6.39 -9.28
C ILE A 18 -4.97 -5.25 -9.44
N LEU A 19 -4.35 -5.18 -10.62
CA LEU A 19 -3.34 -4.16 -10.88
C LEU A 19 -4.00 -2.81 -11.19
N ARG A 20 -3.52 -1.76 -10.55
CA ARG A 20 -3.93 -0.39 -10.83
C ARG A 20 -2.73 0.54 -10.81
N GLU A 21 -2.77 1.56 -11.64
CA GLU A 21 -1.79 2.65 -11.61
C GLU A 21 -2.41 3.83 -10.87
N LEU A 22 -1.70 4.34 -9.87
CA LEU A 22 -2.16 5.46 -9.05
C LEU A 22 -1.50 6.78 -9.41
N GLY A 23 -0.68 6.78 -10.44
CA GLY A 23 0.07 7.94 -10.89
C GLY A 23 1.36 7.50 -11.55
N ASP A 24 2.14 8.46 -12.01
CA ASP A 24 3.42 8.15 -12.64
C ASP A 24 4.37 7.51 -11.62
N GLY A 25 4.77 6.28 -11.90
CA GLY A 25 5.70 5.55 -11.05
C GLY A 25 5.07 4.93 -9.81
N ILE A 26 3.74 4.95 -9.66
CA ILE A 26 3.06 4.35 -8.52
C ILE A 26 2.06 3.32 -9.02
N LYS A 27 2.25 2.07 -8.62
CA LYS A 27 1.38 0.96 -8.98
C LYS A 27 0.94 0.22 -7.73
N THR A 28 -0.25 -0.34 -7.76
CA THR A 28 -0.74 -1.15 -6.65
C THR A 28 -1.37 -2.43 -7.17
N ARG A 29 -1.23 -3.49 -6.38
CA ARG A 29 -1.97 -4.74 -6.58
C ARG A 29 -2.91 -4.88 -5.39
N ILE A 30 -4.19 -4.99 -5.68
CA ILE A 30 -5.24 -4.99 -4.67
C ILE A 30 -5.77 -6.41 -4.48
N PHE A 31 -5.87 -6.81 -3.23
CA PHE A 31 -6.42 -8.11 -2.82
C PHE A 31 -7.62 -7.84 -1.93
N PRO A 32 -8.84 -7.79 -2.51
CA PRO A 32 -10.02 -7.47 -1.73
C PRO A 32 -10.58 -8.67 -0.98
N GLY A 33 -10.93 -8.46 0.28
CA GLY A 33 -11.74 -9.39 1.05
C GLY A 33 -13.16 -8.85 1.20
N GLU A 34 -13.95 -9.45 2.06
CA GLU A 34 -15.33 -9.00 2.30
C GLU A 34 -15.36 -7.70 3.11
N GLN A 35 -14.50 -7.57 4.11
CA GLN A 35 -14.52 -6.43 5.02
C GLN A 35 -13.20 -5.67 5.07
N ALA A 36 -12.19 -6.19 4.43
CA ALA A 36 -10.86 -5.58 4.41
C ALA A 36 -10.20 -5.89 3.09
N MET A 37 -9.17 -5.14 2.77
CA MET A 37 -8.36 -5.42 1.60
C MET A 37 -6.89 -5.14 1.90
N VAL A 38 -6.02 -5.76 1.12
CA VAL A 38 -4.60 -5.48 1.15
C VAL A 38 -4.20 -4.84 -0.17
N SER A 39 -3.43 -3.76 -0.09
CA SER A 39 -2.81 -3.13 -1.26
C SER A 39 -1.31 -3.30 -1.15
N VAL A 40 -0.71 -3.88 -2.18
CA VAL A 40 0.75 -3.94 -2.30
C VAL A 40 1.16 -2.84 -3.26
N VAL A 41 1.79 -1.80 -2.73
CA VAL A 41 2.11 -0.58 -3.48
C VAL A 41 3.58 -0.58 -3.84
N SER A 42 3.87 -0.35 -5.11
CA SER A 42 5.23 -0.18 -5.61
C SER A 42 5.41 1.27 -6.07
N ILE A 43 6.43 1.92 -5.54
CA ILE A 43 6.69 3.33 -5.82
C ILE A 43 8.10 3.46 -6.39
N GLU A 44 8.20 4.00 -7.60
CA GLU A 44 9.50 4.28 -8.20
C GLU A 44 10.17 5.47 -7.51
N PRO A 45 11.52 5.53 -7.50
CA PRO A 45 12.22 6.66 -6.91
C PRO A 45 11.75 7.99 -7.49
N ASN A 46 11.70 9.00 -6.65
CA ASN A 46 11.31 10.37 -7.01
C ASN A 46 9.86 10.51 -7.47
N SER A 47 9.02 9.56 -7.15
CA SER A 47 7.58 9.63 -7.42
C SER A 47 6.86 10.25 -6.23
N THR A 48 5.81 11.02 -6.53
CA THR A 48 5.00 11.67 -5.51
C THR A 48 3.54 11.29 -5.73
N GLY A 49 2.91 10.74 -4.71
CA GLY A 49 1.50 10.44 -4.73
C GLY A 49 0.66 11.68 -4.49
N LYS A 50 -0.59 11.65 -4.96
CA LYS A 50 -1.52 12.74 -4.72
C LYS A 50 -2.00 12.71 -3.28
N ILE A 51 -2.18 13.89 -2.70
CA ILE A 51 -2.80 14.02 -1.38
C ILE A 51 -4.27 13.66 -1.51
N HIS A 52 -4.72 12.76 -0.67
CA HIS A 52 -6.12 12.37 -0.63
C HIS A 52 -6.48 11.93 0.78
N SER A 53 -7.75 11.95 1.10
CA SER A 53 -8.26 11.40 2.34
C SER A 53 -9.43 10.47 2.04
N HIS A 54 -9.68 9.55 2.96
CA HIS A 54 -10.80 8.64 2.86
C HIS A 54 -11.32 8.35 4.28
N PRO A 55 -12.59 7.92 4.40
CA PRO A 55 -13.17 7.73 5.74
C PRO A 55 -12.60 6.56 6.51
N GLN A 56 -11.95 5.62 5.84
CA GLN A 56 -11.45 4.42 6.48
C GLN A 56 -10.07 4.64 7.10
N GLU A 57 -9.86 4.02 8.25
CA GLU A 57 -8.53 3.92 8.83
C GLU A 57 -7.68 3.00 7.96
N GLN A 58 -6.41 3.33 7.82
CA GLN A 58 -5.48 2.54 7.02
C GLN A 58 -4.17 2.35 7.76
N TRP A 59 -3.68 1.14 7.79
CA TRP A 59 -2.35 0.82 8.29
C TRP A 59 -1.42 0.54 7.13
N SER A 60 -0.19 1.02 7.22
CA SER A 60 0.83 0.86 6.18
C SER A 60 2.12 0.35 6.80
N LEU A 61 2.78 -0.55 6.09
CA LEU A 61 4.08 -1.10 6.48
C LEU A 61 5.04 -0.91 5.30
N LEU A 62 6.19 -0.29 5.55
CA LEU A 62 7.23 -0.15 4.53
C LEU A 62 8.13 -1.37 4.58
N ILE A 63 8.07 -2.19 3.54
CA ILE A 63 8.82 -3.45 3.48
C ILE A 63 10.16 -3.33 2.80
N GLU A 64 10.36 -2.32 1.96
CA GLU A 64 11.63 -2.07 1.30
C GLU A 64 11.81 -0.60 0.98
N GLY A 65 13.06 -0.12 1.10
CA GLY A 65 13.41 1.24 0.72
C GLY A 65 13.21 2.24 1.83
N SER A 66 13.13 3.49 1.42
CA SER A 66 12.88 4.61 2.31
C SER A 66 12.05 5.65 1.57
N ALA A 67 11.31 6.45 2.32
CA ALA A 67 10.42 7.44 1.74
C ALA A 67 10.20 8.59 2.73
N LEU A 68 9.58 9.64 2.23
CA LEU A 68 9.11 10.74 3.06
C LEU A 68 7.59 10.68 3.10
N ARG A 69 7.05 10.36 4.26
CA ARG A 69 5.60 10.33 4.48
C ARG A 69 5.12 11.70 4.88
N ILE A 70 4.10 12.19 4.20
CA ILE A 70 3.48 13.46 4.56
C ILE A 70 2.11 13.17 5.16
N GLN A 71 1.93 13.52 6.43
CA GLN A 71 0.68 13.26 7.13
C GLN A 71 0.35 14.48 7.99
N ASN A 72 -0.82 15.06 7.78
CA ASN A 72 -1.26 16.28 8.48
C ASN A 72 -0.20 17.39 8.40
N GLU A 73 0.32 17.62 7.21
CA GLU A 73 1.35 18.62 6.91
C GLU A 73 2.73 18.35 7.53
N GLU A 74 2.85 17.29 8.31
CA GLU A 74 4.13 16.90 8.87
C GLU A 74 4.86 15.94 7.92
N LYS A 75 6.16 16.18 7.73
CA LYS A 75 7.01 15.33 6.88
C LYS A 75 7.79 14.38 7.76
N ILE A 76 7.55 13.11 7.60
CA ILE A 76 8.13 12.07 8.46
C ILE A 76 8.94 11.12 7.59
N PRO A 77 10.28 11.06 7.79
CA PRO A 77 11.09 10.05 7.09
C PRO A 77 10.74 8.66 7.60
N VAL A 78 10.54 7.73 6.69
CA VAL A 78 10.25 6.34 7.02
C VAL A 78 11.23 5.43 6.29
N THR A 79 11.56 4.31 6.90
CA THR A 79 12.48 3.35 6.34
C THR A 79 11.96 1.93 6.58
N LYS A 80 12.62 0.96 5.98
CA LYS A 80 12.23 -0.45 6.05
C LYS A 80 11.90 -0.88 7.48
N GLY A 81 10.73 -1.45 7.67
CA GLY A 81 10.26 -1.92 8.97
C GLY A 81 9.37 -0.94 9.71
N ASP A 82 9.37 0.33 9.30
CA ASP A 82 8.44 1.30 9.89
C ASP A 82 7.02 1.01 9.43
N PHE A 83 6.08 1.19 10.32
CA PHE A 83 4.67 1.11 9.96
C PHE A 83 3.89 2.19 10.72
N TRP A 84 2.76 2.56 10.15
CA TRP A 84 2.00 3.68 10.68
C TRP A 84 0.52 3.53 10.39
N CYS A 85 -0.27 4.27 11.15
CA CYS A 85 -1.70 4.37 10.96
C CYS A 85 -2.03 5.71 10.31
N THR A 86 -2.87 5.66 9.29
CA THR A 86 -3.48 6.84 8.73
C THR A 86 -4.92 6.88 9.21
N PRO A 87 -5.27 7.79 10.13
CA PRO A 87 -6.64 7.85 10.63
C PRO A 87 -7.63 8.16 9.52
N GLY A 88 -8.87 7.70 9.70
CA GLY A 88 -9.96 8.00 8.78
C GLY A 88 -10.36 9.48 8.85
N GLY A 89 -10.91 9.97 7.76
CA GLY A 89 -11.42 11.34 7.70
C GLY A 89 -10.59 12.37 6.94
#